data_179510840f33190d4715eb1b8526bb01
#
_entry.id   179510840f33190d4715eb1b8526bb01
#
_cell.length_a   1.000
_cell.length_b   1.000
_cell.length_c   1.000
_cell.angle_alpha   90.00
_cell.angle_beta   90.00
_cell.angle_gamma   90.00
#
_symmetry.space_group_name_H-M   'P 1'
#
loop_
_entity.id
_entity.type
_entity.pdbx_description
1 polymer ?
#
loop_
_entity_poly.entity_id
_entity_poly.type
_entity_poly.pdbx_seq_one_letter_code
_entity_poly.pdbx_strand_id
1 'polypeptide(L)'
;MGTPPNTPRTRVRLGRAQKQVCADALRLHILAGQSYYEAYTAVGLTRDTARHARALLESQARWPTEEQVAQAAQAAPVLPLPAPSAPALPPVLPPAPPKGPPTSEDEFKGDEWQAKRTVSERVTTLADLLRVCDADPLEWDVERWSAKTWEMGYKDADDTGQCLPLYAVSATFKRRVKLVAARADLDALIADAKAQMPTFLVRSYPAPKRGLRCVILTPENHFGKHCWGMQTGQDYDLSIALQLHFDGLHRLQQKIAVYDIERFTFGIGNDILNSDNSHGTTYAGTPQDNDGRFAKVFTATRRAMTGSIDSLLEVAPAKVVMVAGNHDQDTAYCLGDALDCRYDGHAHVEIDNSPRFRKYDEFGRNLHGFTHGDKQKITDLPLQMAQDEDEAWGRTKWREWFTGHTHGLKLQDIKGTLVRTISSLSGADSYHSQHGYTHNRRAWEAFLYDPDEGLVATAIDVVQDR
;
A
#
# COMPACT_ATOMS: atom_id res chain seq x y z
N MET A 1 -25.53 -23.00 21.98
CA MET A 1 -24.68 -23.71 21.00
C MET A 1 -23.28 -23.12 21.14
N GLY A 2 -22.30 -23.97 21.53
CA GLY A 2 -21.00 -23.51 22.00
C GLY A 2 -20.10 -22.98 20.90
N THR A 3 -19.37 -21.94 21.22
CA THR A 3 -18.23 -21.40 20.45
C THR A 3 -17.10 -22.44 20.39
N PRO A 4 -16.46 -22.66 19.22
CA PRO A 4 -15.32 -23.56 19.14
C PRO A 4 -14.12 -22.99 19.90
N PRO A 5 -13.29 -23.85 20.52
CA PRO A 5 -12.16 -23.40 21.33
C PRO A 5 -11.05 -22.84 20.45
N ASN A 6 -10.55 -21.69 20.90
CA ASN A 6 -9.39 -20.99 20.35
C ASN A 6 -8.14 -21.87 20.56
N THR A 7 -7.65 -22.53 19.52
CA THR A 7 -6.41 -23.31 19.58
C THR A 7 -5.22 -22.34 19.71
N PRO A 8 -4.39 -22.43 20.76
CA PRO A 8 -3.22 -21.60 20.88
C PRO A 8 -2.22 -21.96 19.77
N ARG A 9 -1.85 -20.97 18.94
CA ARG A 9 -0.71 -21.10 18.02
C ARG A 9 0.54 -21.35 18.84
N THR A 10 1.02 -22.59 18.84
CA THR A 10 2.26 -23.01 19.49
C THR A 10 3.41 -22.23 18.84
N ARG A 11 3.96 -21.25 19.57
CA ARG A 11 5.20 -20.58 19.17
C ARG A 11 6.33 -21.60 19.26
N VAL A 12 6.75 -22.14 18.13
CA VAL A 12 7.96 -22.98 18.07
C VAL A 12 9.15 -22.09 18.44
N ARG A 13 9.72 -22.28 19.61
CA ARG A 13 10.96 -21.61 20.02
C ARG A 13 12.11 -22.26 19.27
N LEU A 14 12.69 -21.52 18.30
CA LEU A 14 13.90 -21.93 17.62
C LEU A 14 15.05 -22.10 18.61
N GLY A 15 15.77 -23.23 18.56
CA GLY A 15 16.99 -23.47 19.32
C GLY A 15 18.13 -22.53 18.89
N ARG A 16 19.21 -22.44 19.73
CA ARG A 16 20.34 -21.53 19.46
C ARG A 16 20.99 -21.76 18.09
N ALA A 17 21.18 -23.03 17.70
CA ALA A 17 21.74 -23.42 16.41
C ALA A 17 20.85 -22.99 15.23
N GLN A 18 19.53 -23.19 15.34
CA GLN A 18 18.57 -22.78 14.31
C GLN A 18 18.51 -21.26 14.12
N LYS A 19 18.62 -20.50 15.21
CA LYS A 19 18.70 -19.03 15.15
C LYS A 19 19.96 -18.56 14.41
N GLN A 20 21.10 -19.24 14.60
CA GLN A 20 22.33 -18.93 13.90
C GLN A 20 22.23 -19.21 12.41
N VAL A 21 21.65 -20.37 12.01
CA VAL A 21 21.43 -20.70 10.59
C VAL A 21 20.54 -19.66 9.88
N CYS A 22 19.47 -19.23 10.54
CA CYS A 22 18.60 -18.19 10.00
C CYS A 22 19.33 -16.83 9.85
N ALA A 23 20.19 -16.49 10.81
CA ALA A 23 20.98 -15.28 10.77
C ALA A 23 22.02 -15.30 9.64
N ASP A 24 22.72 -16.41 9.46
CA ASP A 24 23.72 -16.57 8.41
C ASP A 24 23.10 -16.55 7.01
N ALA A 25 21.93 -17.19 6.84
CA ALA A 25 21.17 -17.13 5.58
C ALA A 25 20.71 -15.69 5.26
N LEU A 26 20.18 -14.97 6.24
CA LEU A 26 19.78 -13.58 6.06
C LEU A 26 20.98 -12.70 5.64
N ARG A 27 22.15 -12.89 6.26
CA ARG A 27 23.38 -12.17 5.91
C ARG A 27 23.79 -12.37 4.47
N LEU A 28 23.71 -13.60 3.95
CA LEU A 28 24.08 -13.90 2.56
C LEU A 28 23.18 -13.17 1.55
N HIS A 29 21.89 -13.09 1.80
CA HIS A 29 20.96 -12.37 0.94
C HIS A 29 21.20 -10.85 0.95
N ILE A 30 21.54 -10.27 2.11
CA ILE A 30 21.92 -8.86 2.21
C ILE A 30 23.22 -8.58 1.45
N LEU A 31 24.23 -9.44 1.55
CA LEU A 31 25.48 -9.33 0.77
C LEU A 31 25.24 -9.48 -0.74
N ALA A 32 24.19 -10.20 -1.15
CA ALA A 32 23.77 -10.28 -2.55
C ALA A 32 23.02 -9.03 -3.04
N GLY A 33 22.95 -7.96 -2.25
CA GLY A 33 22.35 -6.69 -2.62
C GLY A 33 20.81 -6.62 -2.45
N GLN A 34 20.21 -7.64 -1.83
CA GLN A 34 18.76 -7.62 -1.56
C GLN A 34 18.43 -6.69 -0.39
N SER A 35 17.29 -6.01 -0.47
CA SER A 35 16.76 -5.25 0.65
C SER A 35 16.46 -6.16 1.86
N TYR A 36 16.42 -5.59 3.07
CA TYR A 36 16.12 -6.37 4.28
C TYR A 36 14.80 -7.13 4.18
N TYR A 37 13.78 -6.54 3.54
CA TYR A 37 12.49 -7.17 3.32
C TYR A 37 12.60 -8.39 2.39
N GLU A 38 13.23 -8.22 1.23
CA GLU A 38 13.46 -9.30 0.27
C GLU A 38 14.29 -10.43 0.86
N ALA A 39 15.37 -10.09 1.58
CA ALA A 39 16.26 -11.06 2.20
C ALA A 39 15.53 -11.95 3.21
N TYR A 40 14.75 -11.40 4.13
CA TYR A 40 14.06 -12.26 5.11
C TYR A 40 12.88 -13.03 4.51
N THR A 41 12.24 -12.51 3.47
CA THR A 41 11.18 -13.20 2.74
C THR A 41 11.74 -14.37 1.95
N ALA A 42 12.88 -14.21 1.28
CA ALA A 42 13.58 -15.27 0.55
C ALA A 42 14.02 -16.42 1.48
N VAL A 43 14.38 -16.12 2.72
CA VAL A 43 14.74 -17.10 3.74
C VAL A 43 13.51 -17.73 4.42
N GLY A 44 12.29 -17.23 4.12
CA GLY A 44 11.05 -17.72 4.73
C GLY A 44 10.88 -17.31 6.21
N LEU A 45 11.50 -16.24 6.65
CA LEU A 45 11.42 -15.74 8.02
C LEU A 45 10.23 -14.80 8.21
N THR A 46 9.61 -14.86 9.39
CA THR A 46 8.68 -13.81 9.81
C THR A 46 9.47 -12.55 10.18
N ARG A 47 8.82 -11.39 10.13
CA ARG A 47 9.43 -10.10 10.49
C ARG A 47 10.07 -10.11 11.87
N ASP A 48 9.43 -10.74 12.85
CA ASP A 48 9.96 -10.85 14.22
C ASP A 48 11.17 -11.77 14.31
N THR A 49 11.16 -12.90 13.60
CA THR A 49 12.31 -13.83 13.53
C THR A 49 13.48 -13.17 12.83
N ALA A 50 13.25 -12.44 11.74
CA ALA A 50 14.27 -11.70 11.02
C ALA A 50 14.90 -10.59 11.87
N ARG A 51 14.10 -9.87 12.66
CA ARG A 51 14.59 -8.85 13.60
C ARG A 51 15.52 -9.46 14.66
N HIS A 52 15.18 -10.63 15.20
CA HIS A 52 16.07 -11.35 16.14
C HIS A 52 17.33 -11.86 15.45
N ALA A 53 17.26 -12.34 14.21
CA ALA A 53 18.41 -12.78 13.42
C ALA A 53 19.37 -11.61 13.13
N ARG A 54 18.83 -10.44 12.77
CA ARG A 54 19.60 -9.21 12.61
C ARG A 54 20.31 -8.79 13.91
N ALA A 55 19.59 -8.71 15.01
CA ALA A 55 20.17 -8.36 16.31
C ALA A 55 21.31 -9.33 16.73
N LEU A 56 21.17 -10.61 16.38
CA LEU A 56 22.22 -11.61 16.63
C LEU A 56 23.49 -11.31 15.79
N LEU A 57 23.34 -10.99 14.51
CA LEU A 57 24.46 -10.62 13.64
C LEU A 57 25.12 -9.32 14.06
N GLU A 58 24.36 -8.32 14.45
CA GLU A 58 24.85 -7.05 14.99
C GLU A 58 25.66 -7.28 16.29
N SER A 59 25.15 -8.12 17.20
CA SER A 59 25.87 -8.47 18.45
C SER A 59 27.18 -9.21 18.21
N GLN A 60 27.32 -9.87 17.08
CA GLN A 60 28.54 -10.57 16.64
C GLN A 60 29.45 -9.72 15.76
N ALA A 61 29.12 -8.45 15.52
CA ALA A 61 29.76 -7.58 14.54
C ALA A 61 29.80 -8.18 13.11
N ARG A 62 28.79 -8.96 12.73
CA ARG A 62 28.69 -9.68 11.44
C ARG A 62 27.59 -9.13 10.54
N TRP A 63 26.88 -8.07 10.92
CA TRP A 63 25.95 -7.40 10.02
C TRP A 63 26.71 -6.72 8.89
N PRO A 64 26.35 -6.92 7.60
CA PRO A 64 27.08 -6.36 6.48
C PRO A 64 27.06 -4.83 6.50
N THR A 65 28.23 -4.21 6.28
CA THR A 65 28.33 -2.77 6.06
C THR A 65 27.98 -2.43 4.61
N GLU A 66 27.60 -1.17 4.33
CA GLU A 66 27.33 -0.70 2.97
C GLU A 66 28.53 -0.92 2.03
N GLU A 67 29.74 -0.73 2.55
CA GLU A 67 30.98 -0.97 1.80
C GLU A 67 31.16 -2.46 1.45
N GLN A 68 30.82 -3.38 2.35
CA GLN A 68 30.86 -4.82 2.08
C GLN A 68 29.83 -5.25 1.05
N VAL A 69 28.65 -4.66 1.06
CA VAL A 69 27.59 -4.90 0.06
C VAL A 69 28.04 -4.38 -1.31
N ALA A 70 28.61 -3.19 -1.36
CA ALA A 70 29.14 -2.60 -2.60
C ALA A 70 30.32 -3.41 -3.19
N GLN A 71 31.25 -3.87 -2.35
CA GLN A 71 32.36 -4.75 -2.77
C GLN A 71 31.86 -6.10 -3.28
N ALA A 72 30.87 -6.71 -2.63
CA ALA A 72 30.27 -7.96 -3.07
C ALA A 72 29.57 -7.82 -4.43
N ALA A 73 28.89 -6.70 -4.67
CA ALA A 73 28.26 -6.38 -5.95
C ALA A 73 29.28 -6.19 -7.09
N GLN A 74 30.49 -5.66 -6.79
CA GLN A 74 31.58 -5.51 -7.75
C GLN A 74 32.35 -6.82 -8.00
N ALA A 75 32.35 -7.74 -7.04
CA ALA A 75 33.04 -9.02 -7.12
C ALA A 75 32.17 -10.13 -7.77
N ALA A 76 30.92 -9.87 -8.12
CA ALA A 76 30.10 -10.82 -8.84
C ALA A 76 30.70 -11.07 -10.23
N PRO A 77 31.13 -12.32 -10.57
CA PRO A 77 31.72 -12.59 -11.86
C PRO A 77 30.68 -12.36 -12.96
N VAL A 78 30.99 -11.46 -13.87
CA VAL A 78 30.36 -11.39 -15.20
C VAL A 78 30.70 -12.70 -15.89
N LEU A 79 29.80 -13.65 -15.90
CA LEU A 79 29.92 -14.88 -16.67
C LEU A 79 29.99 -14.49 -18.16
N PRO A 80 31.10 -14.70 -18.86
CA PRO A 80 31.13 -14.53 -20.31
C PRO A 80 30.22 -15.60 -20.94
N LEU A 81 29.43 -15.19 -21.91
CA LEU A 81 28.70 -16.08 -22.79
C LEU A 81 29.65 -17.12 -23.36
N PRO A 82 29.41 -18.44 -23.29
CA PRO A 82 30.28 -19.45 -23.82
C PRO A 82 30.34 -19.32 -25.34
N ALA A 83 31.58 -19.15 -25.84
CA ALA A 83 31.88 -19.32 -27.26
C ALA A 83 31.61 -20.80 -27.65
N PRO A 84 31.14 -21.08 -28.90
CA PRO A 84 30.85 -22.44 -29.30
C PRO A 84 32.14 -23.26 -29.36
N SER A 85 32.32 -24.20 -28.42
CA SER A 85 33.39 -25.17 -28.44
C SER A 85 33.09 -26.30 -29.42
N ALA A 86 34.09 -26.64 -30.25
CA ALA A 86 34.06 -27.78 -31.13
C ALA A 86 33.80 -29.10 -30.36
N PRO A 87 33.16 -30.08 -31.01
CA PRO A 87 32.71 -31.30 -30.32
C PRO A 87 33.93 -32.14 -29.89
N ALA A 88 34.12 -32.34 -28.59
CA ALA A 88 35.00 -33.38 -28.03
C ALA A 88 34.31 -34.74 -28.20
N LEU A 89 35.08 -35.70 -28.66
CA LEU A 89 34.64 -37.11 -28.77
C LEU A 89 34.17 -37.60 -27.37
N PRO A 90 33.03 -38.30 -27.29
CA PRO A 90 32.51 -38.78 -26.01
C PRO A 90 33.38 -39.88 -25.44
N PRO A 91 33.59 -39.96 -24.11
CA PRO A 91 34.21 -41.15 -23.49
C PRO A 91 33.31 -42.37 -23.75
N VAL A 92 33.92 -43.49 -24.04
CA VAL A 92 33.28 -44.79 -24.22
C VAL A 92 32.61 -45.17 -22.89
N LEU A 93 31.30 -44.97 -22.80
CA LEU A 93 30.50 -45.47 -21.68
C LEU A 93 30.38 -47.00 -21.77
N PRO A 94 30.38 -47.71 -20.63
CA PRO A 94 30.04 -49.12 -20.63
C PRO A 94 28.66 -49.37 -21.22
N PRO A 95 28.38 -50.53 -21.83
CA PRO A 95 27.11 -50.79 -22.48
C PRO A 95 25.95 -50.57 -21.50
N ALA A 96 24.97 -49.77 -21.93
CA ALA A 96 23.82 -49.47 -21.14
C ALA A 96 23.03 -50.75 -20.83
N PRO A 97 22.52 -50.95 -19.60
CA PRO A 97 21.70 -52.11 -19.27
C PRO A 97 20.46 -52.11 -20.17
N PRO A 98 19.91 -53.32 -20.45
CA PRO A 98 18.72 -53.46 -21.30
C PRO A 98 17.55 -52.67 -20.70
N LYS A 99 17.03 -51.74 -21.46
CA LYS A 99 15.87 -50.92 -21.07
C LYS A 99 14.64 -51.83 -21.08
N GLY A 100 14.09 -52.12 -19.90
CA GLY A 100 12.69 -52.54 -19.83
C GLY A 100 11.82 -51.42 -20.43
N PRO A 101 10.66 -51.74 -21.06
CA PRO A 101 9.88 -50.69 -21.74
C PRO A 101 9.44 -49.64 -20.71
N PRO A 102 9.83 -48.36 -20.91
CA PRO A 102 9.27 -47.31 -20.09
C PRO A 102 7.80 -47.20 -20.39
N THR A 103 6.96 -47.41 -19.41
CA THR A 103 5.52 -47.14 -19.55
C THR A 103 5.23 -45.70 -19.14
N SER A 104 4.55 -45.00 -20.02
CA SER A 104 4.05 -43.64 -19.72
C SER A 104 2.53 -43.65 -19.91
N GLU A 105 1.81 -43.22 -18.89
CA GLU A 105 0.38 -42.98 -18.94
C GLU A 105 0.13 -41.48 -18.57
N ASP A 106 -0.58 -40.81 -19.44
CA ASP A 106 -0.99 -39.39 -19.24
C ASP A 106 -2.50 -39.28 -19.36
N GLU A 107 -3.14 -38.72 -18.36
CA GLU A 107 -4.57 -38.42 -18.35
C GLU A 107 -4.77 -36.93 -18.09
N PHE A 108 -5.44 -36.26 -19.03
CA PHE A 108 -5.76 -34.82 -18.91
C PHE A 108 -7.26 -34.64 -18.67
N LYS A 109 -7.60 -33.86 -17.61
CA LYS A 109 -8.98 -33.47 -17.26
C LYS A 109 -9.05 -31.96 -17.03
N GLY A 110 -9.40 -31.22 -18.06
CA GLY A 110 -9.40 -29.76 -17.99
C GLY A 110 -8.00 -29.21 -17.67
N ASP A 111 -7.86 -28.54 -16.53
CA ASP A 111 -6.60 -27.96 -16.09
C ASP A 111 -5.76 -28.91 -15.20
N GLU A 112 -6.15 -30.17 -15.08
CA GLU A 112 -5.44 -31.19 -14.33
C GLU A 112 -4.80 -32.22 -15.27
N TRP A 113 -3.53 -32.56 -15.04
CA TRP A 113 -2.79 -33.60 -15.72
C TRP A 113 -2.27 -34.63 -14.71
N GLN A 114 -2.65 -35.89 -14.89
CA GLN A 114 -2.13 -36.99 -14.11
C GLN A 114 -1.13 -37.79 -14.95
N ALA A 115 0.11 -37.83 -14.48
CA ALA A 115 1.21 -38.54 -15.14
C ALA A 115 1.65 -39.76 -14.32
N LYS A 116 1.82 -40.90 -14.99
CA LYS A 116 2.47 -42.08 -14.42
C LYS A 116 3.64 -42.48 -15.30
N ARG A 117 4.78 -42.76 -14.68
CA ARG A 117 6.03 -43.11 -15.36
C ARG A 117 6.68 -44.31 -14.67
N THR A 118 7.21 -45.24 -15.46
CA THR A 118 8.14 -46.25 -14.97
C THR A 118 9.51 -45.92 -15.55
N VAL A 119 10.48 -45.68 -14.69
CA VAL A 119 11.82 -45.21 -15.09
C VAL A 119 12.92 -46.01 -14.40
N SER A 120 14.07 -46.07 -15.03
CA SER A 120 15.27 -46.77 -14.48
C SER A 120 16.11 -45.82 -13.57
N GLU A 121 15.80 -44.54 -13.53
CA GLU A 121 16.49 -43.55 -12.72
C GLU A 121 15.69 -43.20 -11.46
N ARG A 122 16.39 -43.03 -10.35
CA ARG A 122 15.76 -42.66 -9.08
C ARG A 122 15.29 -41.22 -9.12
N VAL A 123 14.01 -40.99 -8.87
CA VAL A 123 13.39 -39.66 -8.78
C VAL A 123 13.26 -39.30 -7.30
N THR A 124 14.02 -38.28 -6.88
CA THR A 124 14.08 -37.85 -5.47
C THR A 124 13.77 -36.38 -5.28
N THR A 125 13.87 -35.58 -6.34
CA THR A 125 13.65 -34.15 -6.30
C THR A 125 12.52 -33.72 -7.24
N LEU A 126 11.99 -32.52 -7.01
CA LEU A 126 10.99 -31.92 -7.90
C LEU A 126 11.55 -31.72 -9.31
N ALA A 127 12.84 -31.37 -9.44
CA ALA A 127 13.50 -31.20 -10.73
C ALA A 127 13.58 -32.51 -11.50
N ASP A 128 13.88 -33.63 -10.81
CA ASP A 128 13.87 -34.98 -11.42
C ASP A 128 12.48 -35.34 -11.91
N LEU A 129 11.46 -35.04 -11.11
CA LEU A 129 10.07 -35.31 -11.46
C LEU A 129 9.66 -34.57 -12.74
N LEU A 130 9.92 -33.28 -12.79
CA LEU A 130 9.58 -32.40 -13.95
C LEU A 130 10.27 -32.94 -15.21
N ARG A 131 11.57 -33.29 -15.12
CA ARG A 131 12.35 -33.85 -16.23
C ARG A 131 11.79 -35.19 -16.71
N VAL A 132 11.42 -36.10 -15.77
CA VAL A 132 10.92 -37.44 -16.10
C VAL A 132 9.52 -37.40 -16.70
N CYS A 133 8.69 -36.42 -16.25
CA CYS A 133 7.35 -36.23 -16.80
C CYS A 133 7.34 -35.32 -18.04
N ASP A 134 8.47 -34.73 -18.41
CA ASP A 134 8.58 -33.71 -19.46
C ASP A 134 7.63 -32.50 -19.21
N ALA A 135 7.56 -32.12 -17.96
CA ALA A 135 6.65 -31.05 -17.50
C ALA A 135 7.35 -29.69 -17.47
N ASP A 136 6.84 -28.74 -18.26
CA ASP A 136 7.34 -27.37 -18.22
C ASP A 136 6.91 -26.69 -16.90
N PRO A 137 7.87 -26.29 -16.05
CA PRO A 137 7.57 -25.61 -14.79
C PRO A 137 6.91 -24.23 -14.96
N LEU A 138 6.93 -23.66 -16.17
CA LEU A 138 6.20 -22.41 -16.49
C LEU A 138 4.73 -22.68 -16.85
N GLU A 139 4.38 -23.91 -17.19
CA GLU A 139 3.02 -24.28 -17.58
C GLU A 139 2.29 -25.08 -16.49
N TRP A 140 3.02 -25.84 -15.69
CA TRP A 140 2.46 -26.79 -14.75
C TRP A 140 2.97 -26.61 -13.32
N ASP A 141 2.06 -26.55 -12.36
CA ASP A 141 2.34 -26.66 -10.93
C ASP A 141 2.15 -28.11 -10.48
N VAL A 142 3.09 -28.62 -9.68
CA VAL A 142 2.96 -29.95 -9.09
C VAL A 142 2.09 -29.90 -7.84
N GLU A 143 0.90 -30.48 -7.88
CA GLU A 143 0.00 -30.53 -6.73
C GLU A 143 0.40 -31.65 -5.74
N ARG A 144 0.71 -32.81 -6.25
CA ARG A 144 1.25 -33.91 -5.46
C ARG A 144 2.00 -34.92 -6.35
N TRP A 145 2.94 -35.61 -5.77
CA TRP A 145 3.64 -36.70 -6.43
C TRP A 145 4.12 -37.76 -5.46
N SER A 146 4.40 -38.98 -5.98
CA SER A 146 5.02 -40.06 -5.24
C SER A 146 5.92 -40.88 -6.12
N ALA A 147 7.01 -41.37 -5.57
CA ALA A 147 7.89 -42.35 -6.23
C ALA A 147 7.95 -43.61 -5.39
N LYS A 148 7.78 -44.73 -6.05
CA LYS A 148 7.90 -46.08 -5.45
C LYS A 148 9.04 -46.83 -6.14
N THR A 149 9.79 -47.57 -5.37
CA THR A 149 10.88 -48.41 -5.88
C THR A 149 10.48 -49.89 -5.79
N TRP A 150 10.76 -50.64 -6.84
CA TRP A 150 10.72 -52.10 -6.81
C TRP A 150 11.87 -52.66 -7.63
N GLU A 151 12.19 -53.94 -7.42
CA GLU A 151 13.25 -54.63 -8.12
C GLU A 151 12.65 -55.65 -9.09
N MET A 152 13.17 -55.67 -10.32
CA MET A 152 12.82 -56.65 -11.33
C MET A 152 14.03 -57.59 -11.54
N GLY A 153 13.85 -58.85 -11.20
CA GLY A 153 14.82 -59.87 -11.51
C GLY A 153 14.76 -60.26 -12.99
N TYR A 154 15.90 -60.32 -13.67
CA TYR A 154 16.03 -60.84 -15.02
C TYR A 154 17.29 -61.68 -15.10
N LYS A 155 17.36 -62.60 -16.10
CA LYS A 155 18.56 -63.33 -16.41
C LYS A 155 19.26 -62.64 -17.59
N ASP A 156 20.57 -62.45 -17.48
CA ASP A 156 21.39 -61.92 -18.56
C ASP A 156 21.70 -63.02 -19.62
N ALA A 157 22.49 -62.65 -20.62
CA ALA A 157 22.85 -63.56 -21.72
C ALA A 157 23.65 -64.81 -21.27
N ASP A 158 24.23 -64.75 -20.06
CA ASP A 158 25.02 -65.81 -19.46
C ASP A 158 24.23 -66.62 -18.41
N ASP A 159 22.87 -66.52 -18.41
CA ASP A 159 21.92 -67.13 -17.47
C ASP A 159 22.14 -66.76 -16.00
N THR A 160 22.89 -65.69 -15.75
CA THR A 160 23.14 -65.13 -14.41
C THR A 160 21.97 -64.30 -13.99
N GLY A 161 21.41 -64.53 -12.80
CA GLY A 161 20.31 -63.72 -12.24
C GLY A 161 20.79 -62.31 -11.90
N GLN A 162 20.20 -61.33 -12.52
CA GLN A 162 20.44 -59.90 -12.29
C GLN A 162 19.19 -59.24 -11.70
N CYS A 163 19.37 -58.18 -10.93
CA CYS A 163 18.29 -57.41 -10.36
C CYS A 163 18.39 -55.94 -10.82
N LEU A 164 17.35 -55.46 -11.46
CA LEU A 164 17.28 -54.08 -11.93
C LEU A 164 16.27 -53.31 -11.07
N PRO A 165 16.71 -52.24 -10.37
CA PRO A 165 15.77 -51.35 -9.67
C PRO A 165 14.96 -50.54 -10.69
N LEU A 166 13.66 -50.56 -10.52
CA LEU A 166 12.72 -49.74 -11.28
C LEU A 166 11.98 -48.78 -10.36
N TYR A 167 11.65 -47.62 -10.88
CA TYR A 167 10.97 -46.56 -10.13
C TYR A 167 9.65 -46.24 -10.81
N ALA A 168 8.53 -46.34 -10.07
CA ALA A 168 7.24 -45.83 -10.53
C ALA A 168 7.01 -44.44 -9.93
N VAL A 169 6.76 -43.51 -10.79
CA VAL A 169 6.44 -42.14 -10.44
C VAL A 169 5.00 -41.87 -10.82
N SER A 170 4.24 -41.31 -9.88
CA SER A 170 2.88 -40.83 -10.12
C SER A 170 2.81 -39.38 -9.67
N ALA A 171 2.35 -38.48 -10.54
CA ALA A 171 2.24 -37.05 -10.27
C ALA A 171 0.90 -36.51 -10.75
N THR A 172 0.38 -35.56 -10.03
CA THR A 172 -0.75 -34.73 -10.42
C THR A 172 -0.24 -33.29 -10.60
N PHE A 173 -0.45 -32.75 -11.79
CA PHE A 173 -0.10 -31.40 -12.18
C PHE A 173 -1.36 -30.58 -12.36
N LYS A 174 -1.29 -29.29 -12.05
CA LYS A 174 -2.34 -28.32 -12.33
C LYS A 174 -1.78 -27.25 -13.25
N ARG A 175 -2.53 -26.90 -14.30
CA ARG A 175 -2.08 -25.89 -15.26
C ARG A 175 -1.93 -24.55 -14.57
N ARG A 176 -0.77 -23.94 -14.68
CA ARG A 176 -0.55 -22.55 -14.27
C ARG A 176 -1.39 -21.65 -15.15
N VAL A 177 -2.22 -20.80 -14.54
CA VAL A 177 -2.81 -19.66 -15.25
C VAL A 177 -1.63 -18.84 -15.80
N LYS A 178 -1.50 -18.77 -17.11
CA LYS A 178 -0.35 -18.09 -17.72
C LYS A 178 -0.34 -16.64 -17.23
N LEU A 179 0.60 -16.32 -16.34
CA LEU A 179 0.80 -14.96 -15.83
C LEU A 179 0.92 -13.94 -16.96
N VAL A 180 1.49 -14.35 -18.11
CA VAL A 180 1.64 -13.51 -19.30
C VAL A 180 0.28 -13.22 -19.98
N ALA A 181 -0.60 -14.21 -20.10
CA ALA A 181 -1.94 -13.99 -20.65
C ALA A 181 -2.80 -13.16 -19.69
N ALA A 182 -2.75 -13.47 -18.38
CA ALA A 182 -3.46 -12.68 -17.36
C ALA A 182 -2.94 -11.24 -17.29
N ARG A 183 -1.66 -11.01 -17.51
CA ARG A 183 -1.11 -9.66 -17.59
C ARG A 183 -1.53 -8.92 -18.84
N ALA A 184 -1.53 -9.58 -19.99
CA ALA A 184 -2.02 -8.98 -21.23
C ALA A 184 -3.52 -8.65 -21.17
N ASP A 185 -4.32 -9.54 -20.54
CA ASP A 185 -5.75 -9.29 -20.31
C ASP A 185 -5.96 -8.14 -19.33
N LEU A 186 -5.14 -8.04 -18.28
CA LEU A 186 -5.17 -6.92 -17.34
C LEU A 186 -4.75 -5.61 -18.02
N ASP A 187 -3.69 -5.62 -18.80
CA ASP A 187 -3.24 -4.44 -19.55
C ASP A 187 -4.30 -3.99 -20.56
N ALA A 188 -5.01 -4.93 -21.21
CA ALA A 188 -6.13 -4.64 -22.10
C ALA A 188 -7.32 -4.03 -21.35
N LEU A 189 -7.66 -4.55 -20.16
CA LEU A 189 -8.70 -4.00 -19.29
C LEU A 189 -8.35 -2.60 -18.81
N ILE A 190 -7.08 -2.37 -18.44
CA ILE A 190 -6.58 -1.04 -18.05
C ILE A 190 -6.66 -0.07 -19.23
N ALA A 191 -6.27 -0.51 -20.42
CA ALA A 191 -6.35 0.31 -21.64
C ALA A 191 -7.80 0.66 -21.98
N ASP A 192 -8.73 -0.30 -21.88
CA ASP A 192 -10.16 -0.07 -22.09
C ASP A 192 -10.74 0.88 -21.05
N ALA A 193 -10.41 0.69 -19.76
CA ALA A 193 -10.81 1.59 -18.69
C ALA A 193 -10.31 3.02 -18.93
N LYS A 194 -9.03 3.17 -19.34
CA LYS A 194 -8.46 4.48 -19.71
C LYS A 194 -9.13 5.11 -20.91
N ALA A 195 -9.50 4.33 -21.92
CA ALA A 195 -10.22 4.83 -23.10
C ALA A 195 -11.64 5.33 -22.75
N GLN A 196 -12.23 4.79 -21.68
CA GLN A 196 -13.54 5.19 -21.17
C GLN A 196 -13.47 6.30 -20.11
N MET A 197 -12.27 6.74 -19.72
CA MET A 197 -12.12 7.84 -18.78
C MET A 197 -12.65 9.16 -19.40
N PRO A 198 -13.27 10.02 -18.59
CA PRO A 198 -13.76 11.30 -19.08
C PRO A 198 -12.58 12.13 -19.63
N THR A 199 -12.75 12.62 -20.86
CA THR A 199 -11.81 13.60 -21.42
C THR A 199 -11.98 14.91 -20.66
N PHE A 200 -10.89 15.38 -20.02
CA PHE A 200 -10.90 16.65 -19.32
C PHE A 200 -10.73 17.80 -20.33
N LEU A 201 -11.51 18.86 -20.13
CA LEU A 201 -11.26 20.11 -20.83
C LEU A 201 -9.91 20.66 -20.34
N VAL A 202 -8.96 20.81 -21.26
CA VAL A 202 -7.68 21.46 -20.95
C VAL A 202 -7.98 22.93 -20.66
N ARG A 203 -7.88 23.33 -19.40
CA ARG A 203 -8.02 24.73 -18.98
C ARG A 203 -6.70 25.46 -19.17
N SER A 204 -6.75 26.71 -19.59
CA SER A 204 -5.60 27.60 -19.59
C SER A 204 -5.80 28.60 -18.47
N TYR A 205 -4.84 28.69 -17.59
CA TYR A 205 -4.83 29.68 -16.51
C TYR A 205 -3.94 30.86 -16.90
N PRO A 206 -4.35 32.10 -16.61
CA PRO A 206 -3.47 33.26 -16.82
C PRO A 206 -2.25 33.13 -15.89
N ALA A 207 -1.09 33.57 -16.36
CA ALA A 207 0.09 33.60 -15.52
C ALA A 207 -0.16 34.54 -14.31
N PRO A 208 0.00 34.06 -13.07
CA PRO A 208 -0.25 34.87 -11.88
C PRO A 208 0.81 35.96 -11.77
N LYS A 209 0.41 37.14 -11.30
CA LYS A 209 1.33 38.27 -11.10
C LYS A 209 2.23 38.08 -9.88
N ARG A 210 1.69 37.50 -8.81
CA ARG A 210 2.40 37.23 -7.55
C ARG A 210 2.46 35.75 -7.23
N GLY A 211 1.47 34.99 -7.65
CA GLY A 211 1.43 33.54 -7.54
C GLY A 211 1.34 33.03 -6.09
N LEU A 212 0.17 33.21 -5.46
CA LEU A 212 -0.03 32.72 -4.10
C LEU A 212 -0.39 31.25 -4.08
N ARG A 213 0.13 30.49 -3.11
CA ARG A 213 -0.37 29.19 -2.77
C ARG A 213 -1.56 29.31 -1.81
N CYS A 214 -2.71 28.74 -2.17
CA CYS A 214 -3.85 28.66 -1.28
C CYS A 214 -3.96 27.26 -0.68
N VAL A 215 -3.74 27.13 0.62
CA VAL A 215 -3.89 25.89 1.36
C VAL A 215 -5.28 25.83 1.98
N ILE A 216 -6.01 24.78 1.67
CA ILE A 216 -7.33 24.47 2.25
C ILE A 216 -7.29 23.02 2.71
N LEU A 217 -7.60 22.76 3.97
CA LEU A 217 -7.85 21.40 4.46
C LEU A 217 -9.36 21.24 4.65
N THR A 218 -9.94 20.15 4.16
CA THR A 218 -11.36 19.87 4.43
C THR A 218 -11.58 19.85 5.94
N PRO A 219 -12.55 20.60 6.45
CA PRO A 219 -12.95 20.45 7.84
C PRO A 219 -13.41 19.00 8.08
N GLU A 220 -13.31 18.53 9.29
CA GLU A 220 -13.86 17.23 9.68
C GLU A 220 -15.37 17.20 9.44
N ASN A 221 -15.77 16.60 8.32
CA ASN A 221 -17.19 16.56 7.93
C ASN A 221 -17.91 15.39 8.58
N HIS A 222 -17.23 14.29 8.87
CA HIS A 222 -17.83 13.06 9.34
C HIS A 222 -19.08 12.69 8.51
N PHE A 223 -18.96 12.65 7.17
CA PHE A 223 -20.08 12.26 6.31
C PHE A 223 -20.66 10.91 6.76
N GLY A 224 -21.96 10.87 6.92
CA GLY A 224 -22.67 9.73 7.47
C GLY A 224 -22.83 9.73 8.99
N LYS A 225 -22.35 10.73 9.71
CA LYS A 225 -22.64 10.91 11.14
C LYS A 225 -24.12 11.26 11.32
N HIS A 226 -24.72 10.70 12.38
CA HIS A 226 -26.10 11.03 12.81
C HIS A 226 -26.07 11.70 14.16
N CYS A 227 -26.70 12.89 14.25
CA CYS A 227 -26.97 13.57 15.51
C CYS A 227 -28.46 13.93 15.57
N TRP A 228 -29.09 13.67 16.70
CA TRP A 228 -30.50 14.01 16.94
C TRP A 228 -30.59 15.27 17.79
N GLY A 229 -31.20 16.32 17.24
CA GLY A 229 -31.25 17.65 17.84
C GLY A 229 -31.86 17.71 19.26
N MET A 230 -32.80 16.84 19.57
CA MET A 230 -33.37 16.78 20.95
C MET A 230 -32.34 16.25 21.97
N GLN A 231 -31.36 15.48 21.54
CA GLN A 231 -30.31 14.96 22.42
C GLN A 231 -29.07 15.87 22.46
N THR A 232 -28.72 16.45 21.34
CA THR A 232 -27.42 17.11 21.15
C THR A 232 -27.52 18.62 20.92
N GLY A 233 -28.75 19.14 20.76
CA GLY A 233 -29.03 20.53 20.46
C GLY A 233 -29.08 20.88 18.96
N GLN A 234 -28.55 20.01 18.09
CA GLN A 234 -28.53 20.24 16.64
C GLN A 234 -28.66 18.91 15.90
N ASP A 235 -29.51 18.90 14.85
CA ASP A 235 -29.59 17.78 13.94
C ASP A 235 -28.35 17.77 13.01
N TYR A 236 -27.84 16.59 12.73
CA TYR A 236 -26.79 16.38 11.75
C TYR A 236 -26.97 15.04 11.06
N ASP A 237 -26.98 15.05 9.75
CA ASP A 237 -27.11 13.88 8.88
C ASP A 237 -26.30 14.08 7.60
N LEU A 238 -26.30 13.10 6.70
CA LEU A 238 -25.57 13.17 5.44
C LEU A 238 -26.02 14.35 4.55
N SER A 239 -27.32 14.68 4.55
CA SER A 239 -27.83 15.79 3.72
C SER A 239 -27.36 17.13 4.25
N ILE A 240 -27.46 17.35 5.56
CA ILE A 240 -26.98 18.55 6.24
C ILE A 240 -25.47 18.70 6.07
N ALA A 241 -24.72 17.60 6.24
CA ALA A 241 -23.27 17.59 6.05
C ALA A 241 -22.86 18.02 4.64
N LEU A 242 -23.51 17.47 3.60
CA LEU A 242 -23.25 17.84 2.21
C LEU A 242 -23.59 19.33 1.93
N GLN A 243 -24.70 19.81 2.47
CA GLN A 243 -25.08 21.21 2.31
C GLN A 243 -24.07 22.14 2.97
N LEU A 244 -23.66 21.88 4.20
CA LEU A 244 -22.66 22.68 4.92
C LEU A 244 -21.32 22.68 4.19
N HIS A 245 -20.94 21.53 3.64
CA HIS A 245 -19.72 21.36 2.87
C HIS A 245 -19.70 22.26 1.63
N PHE A 246 -20.70 22.15 0.76
CA PHE A 246 -20.73 22.89 -0.49
C PHE A 246 -21.00 24.38 -0.29
N ASP A 247 -21.95 24.75 0.55
CA ASP A 247 -22.26 26.14 0.84
C ASP A 247 -21.05 26.86 1.45
N GLY A 248 -20.37 26.19 2.39
CA GLY A 248 -19.19 26.75 3.04
C GLY A 248 -18.02 26.90 2.08
N LEU A 249 -17.71 25.87 1.27
CA LEU A 249 -16.65 25.94 0.27
C LEU A 249 -16.93 27.05 -0.76
N HIS A 250 -18.15 27.14 -1.24
CA HIS A 250 -18.56 28.20 -2.19
C HIS A 250 -18.35 29.61 -1.61
N ARG A 251 -18.83 29.87 -0.38
CA ARG A 251 -18.62 31.15 0.28
C ARG A 251 -17.13 31.43 0.56
N LEU A 252 -16.35 30.41 0.90
CA LEU A 252 -14.90 30.53 1.05
C LEU A 252 -14.23 30.95 -0.26
N GLN A 253 -14.60 30.30 -1.38
CA GLN A 253 -14.09 30.66 -2.71
C GLN A 253 -14.41 32.13 -3.08
N GLN A 254 -15.62 32.60 -2.75
CA GLN A 254 -15.96 34.02 -2.96
C GLN A 254 -15.05 34.97 -2.16
N LYS A 255 -14.67 34.60 -0.92
CA LYS A 255 -13.79 35.42 -0.06
C LYS A 255 -12.35 35.47 -0.58
N ILE A 256 -11.89 34.36 -1.20
CA ILE A 256 -10.53 34.28 -1.74
C ILE A 256 -10.42 34.73 -3.20
N ALA A 257 -11.53 35.00 -3.88
CA ALA A 257 -11.54 35.41 -5.30
C ALA A 257 -10.76 36.69 -5.64
N VAL A 258 -10.46 37.49 -4.63
CA VAL A 258 -9.67 38.75 -4.79
C VAL A 258 -8.16 38.50 -4.83
N TYR A 259 -7.71 37.27 -4.53
CA TYR A 259 -6.31 36.92 -4.49
C TYR A 259 -5.85 36.25 -5.78
N ASP A 260 -4.59 36.46 -6.14
CA ASP A 260 -3.94 35.91 -7.32
C ASP A 260 -3.38 34.52 -6.98
N ILE A 261 -4.24 33.48 -7.05
CA ILE A 261 -3.90 32.11 -6.66
C ILE A 261 -3.23 31.39 -7.84
N GLU A 262 -2.01 30.94 -7.63
CA GLU A 262 -1.25 30.12 -8.59
C GLU A 262 -1.69 28.67 -8.57
N ARG A 263 -1.90 28.12 -7.37
CA ARG A 263 -2.25 26.72 -7.15
C ARG A 263 -2.91 26.51 -5.79
N PHE A 264 -3.85 25.60 -5.74
CA PHE A 264 -4.38 25.09 -4.48
C PHE A 264 -3.54 23.91 -3.95
N THR A 265 -3.35 23.85 -2.63
CA THR A 265 -3.03 22.63 -1.91
C THR A 265 -4.28 22.26 -1.12
N PHE A 266 -4.97 21.20 -1.55
CA PHE A 266 -6.27 20.80 -1.01
C PHE A 266 -6.15 19.51 -0.25
N GLY A 267 -6.12 19.59 1.09
CA GLY A 267 -6.14 18.41 1.97
C GLY A 267 -7.54 17.82 2.04
N ILE A 268 -7.68 16.57 1.65
CA ILE A 268 -8.93 15.80 1.74
C ILE A 268 -8.75 14.68 2.75
N GLY A 269 -9.75 14.45 3.59
CA GLY A 269 -9.75 13.44 4.62
C GLY A 269 -9.93 14.06 5.99
N ASN A 270 -9.05 13.75 6.94
CA ASN A 270 -9.10 14.30 8.28
C ASN A 270 -10.45 13.99 8.94
N ASP A 271 -10.84 12.70 9.00
CA ASP A 271 -12.17 12.24 9.39
C ASP A 271 -13.29 12.78 8.46
N ILE A 272 -13.08 12.66 7.14
CA ILE A 272 -14.09 13.03 6.16
C ILE A 272 -15.33 12.12 6.23
N LEU A 273 -15.13 10.82 6.56
CA LEU A 273 -16.18 9.84 6.80
C LEU A 273 -16.33 9.57 8.31
N ASN A 274 -17.55 9.26 8.75
CA ASN A 274 -17.84 8.95 10.15
C ASN A 274 -17.42 7.53 10.56
N SER A 275 -17.29 6.62 9.60
CA SER A 275 -16.92 5.22 9.85
C SER A 275 -16.09 4.64 8.74
N ASP A 276 -15.20 3.71 9.11
CA ASP A 276 -14.20 3.11 8.21
C ASP A 276 -14.70 1.86 7.48
N ASN A 277 -15.89 1.40 7.77
CA ASN A 277 -16.38 0.13 7.23
C ASN A 277 -17.92 0.02 7.26
N SER A 278 -18.43 -1.04 6.64
CA SER A 278 -19.88 -1.33 6.56
C SER A 278 -20.51 -1.74 7.90
N HIS A 279 -19.72 -2.01 8.93
CA HIS A 279 -20.21 -2.30 10.29
C HIS A 279 -20.44 -1.03 11.10
N GLY A 280 -20.11 0.14 10.55
CA GLY A 280 -20.33 1.43 11.21
C GLY A 280 -19.39 1.69 12.37
N THR A 281 -18.13 1.26 12.24
CA THR A 281 -17.09 1.49 13.26
C THR A 281 -15.94 2.32 12.72
N THR A 282 -15.20 2.97 13.63
CA THR A 282 -13.91 3.57 13.31
C THR A 282 -12.89 2.49 12.93
N TYR A 283 -11.70 2.89 12.44
CA TYR A 283 -10.58 1.97 12.20
C TYR A 283 -10.25 1.08 13.42
N ALA A 284 -10.30 1.65 14.63
CA ALA A 284 -10.05 0.90 15.86
C ALA A 284 -11.23 0.03 16.35
N GLY A 285 -12.35 0.02 15.61
CA GLY A 285 -13.53 -0.79 15.94
C GLY A 285 -14.53 -0.10 16.88
N THR A 286 -14.40 1.19 17.16
CA THR A 286 -15.37 1.95 17.99
C THR A 286 -16.66 2.17 17.21
N PRO A 287 -17.83 1.71 17.71
CA PRO A 287 -19.12 1.94 17.05
C PRO A 287 -19.44 3.43 16.90
N GLN A 288 -20.05 3.80 15.79
CA GLN A 288 -20.44 5.15 15.47
C GLN A 288 -21.93 5.21 15.16
N ASP A 289 -22.59 6.33 15.54
CA ASP A 289 -23.94 6.63 15.11
C ASP A 289 -23.93 7.09 13.66
N ASN A 290 -24.51 6.29 12.76
CA ASN A 290 -24.46 6.52 11.33
C ASN A 290 -25.83 6.79 10.71
N ASP A 291 -25.87 7.76 9.79
CA ASP A 291 -27.01 8.05 8.91
C ASP A 291 -26.84 7.30 7.58
N GLY A 292 -27.51 6.17 7.48
CA GLY A 292 -27.60 5.42 6.25
C GLY A 292 -26.53 4.33 6.08
N ARG A 293 -26.55 3.70 4.89
CA ARG A 293 -25.67 2.59 4.57
C ARG A 293 -24.32 3.11 4.09
N PHE A 294 -23.26 2.43 4.47
CA PHE A 294 -21.87 2.74 4.09
C PHE A 294 -21.70 3.06 2.59
N ALA A 295 -22.23 2.22 1.69
CA ALA A 295 -22.12 2.44 0.24
C ALA A 295 -22.77 3.75 -0.22
N LYS A 296 -23.91 4.15 0.38
CA LYS A 296 -24.57 5.44 0.10
C LYS A 296 -23.68 6.60 0.54
N VAL A 297 -23.16 6.52 1.76
CA VAL A 297 -22.29 7.55 2.35
C VAL A 297 -21.01 7.70 1.55
N PHE A 298 -20.30 6.60 1.29
CA PHE A 298 -19.05 6.61 0.52
C PHE A 298 -19.24 7.19 -0.90
N THR A 299 -20.32 6.80 -1.59
CA THR A 299 -20.63 7.34 -2.92
C THR A 299 -20.91 8.84 -2.88
N ALA A 300 -21.64 9.32 -1.87
CA ALA A 300 -21.93 10.74 -1.69
C ALA A 300 -20.65 11.53 -1.39
N THR A 301 -19.80 11.02 -0.49
CA THR A 301 -18.50 11.61 -0.15
C THR A 301 -17.59 11.71 -1.36
N ARG A 302 -17.43 10.62 -2.14
CA ARG A 302 -16.63 10.65 -3.37
C ARG A 302 -17.14 11.70 -4.35
N ARG A 303 -18.46 11.81 -4.54
CA ARG A 303 -19.05 12.85 -5.41
C ARG A 303 -18.82 14.26 -4.87
N ALA A 304 -18.90 14.44 -3.56
CA ALA A 304 -18.63 15.72 -2.92
C ALA A 304 -17.17 16.15 -3.12
N MET A 305 -16.21 15.25 -2.90
CA MET A 305 -14.79 15.55 -3.09
C MET A 305 -14.46 15.82 -4.57
N THR A 306 -15.03 15.03 -5.48
CA THR A 306 -14.91 15.31 -6.93
C THR A 306 -15.44 16.71 -7.26
N GLY A 307 -16.65 17.06 -6.81
CA GLY A 307 -17.22 18.39 -7.05
C GLY A 307 -16.41 19.52 -6.43
N SER A 308 -15.81 19.30 -5.27
CA SER A 308 -14.91 20.27 -4.63
C SER A 308 -13.64 20.50 -5.45
N ILE A 309 -12.99 19.45 -5.92
CA ILE A 309 -11.80 19.55 -6.79
C ILE A 309 -12.19 20.29 -8.09
N ASP A 310 -13.27 19.87 -8.74
CA ASP A 310 -13.73 20.48 -10.00
C ASP A 310 -14.02 21.96 -9.82
N SER A 311 -14.59 22.39 -8.67
CA SER A 311 -14.84 23.81 -8.38
C SER A 311 -13.57 24.63 -8.12
N LEU A 312 -12.57 24.05 -7.46
CA LEU A 312 -11.27 24.70 -7.28
C LEU A 312 -10.52 24.87 -8.62
N LEU A 313 -10.64 23.89 -9.51
CA LEU A 313 -10.08 23.93 -10.85
C LEU A 313 -10.72 25.03 -11.75
N GLU A 314 -11.83 25.62 -11.36
CA GLU A 314 -12.32 26.80 -12.05
C GLU A 314 -11.43 28.02 -11.85
N VAL A 315 -10.64 28.04 -10.79
CA VAL A 315 -9.79 29.16 -10.39
C VAL A 315 -8.31 28.89 -10.70
N ALA A 316 -7.75 27.75 -10.26
CA ALA A 316 -6.33 27.43 -10.41
C ALA A 316 -6.09 25.90 -10.35
N PRO A 317 -4.91 25.41 -10.79
CA PRO A 317 -4.50 24.01 -10.60
C PRO A 317 -4.55 23.59 -9.13
N ALA A 318 -4.68 22.29 -8.86
CA ALA A 318 -4.78 21.77 -7.51
C ALA A 318 -3.82 20.58 -7.27
N LYS A 319 -3.13 20.60 -6.12
CA LYS A 319 -2.53 19.42 -5.51
C LYS A 319 -3.45 18.94 -4.40
N VAL A 320 -3.93 17.73 -4.52
CA VAL A 320 -4.75 17.06 -3.50
C VAL A 320 -3.85 16.25 -2.59
N VAL A 321 -4.04 16.40 -1.28
CA VAL A 321 -3.27 15.66 -0.26
C VAL A 321 -4.26 14.86 0.58
N MET A 322 -4.18 13.52 0.50
CA MET A 322 -5.06 12.66 1.30
C MET A 322 -4.57 12.55 2.73
N VAL A 323 -5.42 12.89 3.71
CA VAL A 323 -5.11 12.89 5.15
C VAL A 323 -6.03 11.91 5.86
N ALA A 324 -5.59 10.69 6.08
CA ALA A 324 -6.37 9.68 6.77
C ALA A 324 -6.56 10.03 8.26
N GLY A 325 -7.79 9.92 8.74
CA GLY A 325 -8.14 10.11 10.14
C GLY A 325 -8.30 8.80 10.92
N ASN A 326 -8.71 8.87 12.18
CA ASN A 326 -8.98 7.66 12.96
C ASN A 326 -10.37 7.08 12.71
N HIS A 327 -11.29 7.86 12.17
CA HIS A 327 -12.62 7.38 11.77
C HIS A 327 -12.62 6.69 10.40
N ASP A 328 -11.69 7.02 9.49
CA ASP A 328 -11.76 6.67 8.08
C ASP A 328 -10.41 6.24 7.46
N GLN A 329 -9.52 5.64 8.25
CA GLN A 329 -8.14 5.35 7.82
C GLN A 329 -8.07 4.56 6.52
N ASP A 330 -8.80 3.44 6.40
CA ASP A 330 -8.78 2.59 5.21
C ASP A 330 -9.68 3.17 4.10
N THR A 331 -10.83 3.75 4.48
CA THR A 331 -11.76 4.34 3.52
C THR A 331 -11.24 5.65 2.92
N ALA A 332 -10.46 6.44 3.65
CA ALA A 332 -9.78 7.62 3.11
C ALA A 332 -8.78 7.21 2.02
N TYR A 333 -8.03 6.11 2.22
CA TYR A 333 -7.14 5.58 1.18
C TYR A 333 -7.91 5.14 -0.06
N CYS A 334 -9.03 4.39 0.11
CA CYS A 334 -9.91 3.98 -1.00
C CYS A 334 -10.53 5.19 -1.73
N LEU A 335 -10.90 6.24 -0.98
CA LEU A 335 -11.39 7.49 -1.57
C LEU A 335 -10.32 8.16 -2.41
N GLY A 336 -9.10 8.24 -1.90
CA GLY A 336 -7.95 8.80 -2.60
C GLY A 336 -7.62 8.03 -3.88
N ASP A 337 -7.65 6.69 -3.85
CA ASP A 337 -7.46 5.84 -5.03
C ASP A 337 -8.54 6.09 -6.10
N ALA A 338 -9.79 6.23 -5.68
CA ALA A 338 -10.89 6.56 -6.60
C ALA A 338 -10.77 7.96 -7.22
N LEU A 339 -10.20 8.93 -6.48
CA LEU A 339 -9.93 10.27 -6.99
C LEU A 339 -8.72 10.26 -7.92
N ASP A 340 -7.66 9.53 -7.58
CA ASP A 340 -6.47 9.36 -8.41
C ASP A 340 -6.83 8.73 -9.76
N CYS A 341 -7.60 7.64 -9.74
CA CYS A 341 -8.14 7.03 -10.97
C CYS A 341 -8.99 8.01 -11.80
N ARG A 342 -9.80 8.86 -11.14
CA ARG A 342 -10.63 9.83 -11.86
C ARG A 342 -9.81 10.91 -12.55
N TYR A 343 -8.75 11.39 -11.93
CA TYR A 343 -7.92 12.49 -12.43
C TYR A 343 -6.61 12.02 -13.07
N ASP A 344 -6.45 10.70 -13.28
CA ASP A 344 -5.28 10.16 -14.01
C ASP A 344 -5.13 10.85 -15.38
N GLY A 345 -3.95 11.39 -15.64
CA GLY A 345 -3.65 12.16 -16.85
C GLY A 345 -4.24 13.58 -16.89
N HIS A 346 -4.88 14.08 -15.84
CA HIS A 346 -5.34 15.47 -15.79
C HIS A 346 -4.17 16.44 -15.58
N ALA A 347 -3.91 17.35 -16.54
CA ALA A 347 -2.73 18.21 -16.57
C ALA A 347 -2.60 19.18 -15.36
N HIS A 348 -3.69 19.43 -14.64
CA HIS A 348 -3.77 20.43 -13.58
C HIS A 348 -4.16 19.87 -12.21
N VAL A 349 -4.21 18.55 -12.07
CA VAL A 349 -4.47 17.85 -10.80
C VAL A 349 -3.32 16.92 -10.49
N GLU A 350 -2.81 17.00 -9.28
CA GLU A 350 -1.86 16.07 -8.68
C GLU A 350 -2.50 15.50 -7.42
N ILE A 351 -2.47 14.18 -7.24
CA ILE A 351 -3.04 13.55 -6.04
C ILE A 351 -1.95 12.80 -5.27
N ASP A 352 -1.68 13.20 -4.03
CA ASP A 352 -0.86 12.45 -3.09
C ASP A 352 -1.75 11.53 -2.25
N ASN A 353 -1.98 10.31 -2.76
CA ASN A 353 -2.61 9.22 -2.03
C ASN A 353 -1.59 8.23 -1.47
N SER A 354 -0.34 8.63 -1.23
CA SER A 354 0.63 7.76 -0.59
C SER A 354 0.13 7.29 0.79
N PRO A 355 0.42 6.07 1.24
CA PRO A 355 -0.08 5.55 2.53
C PRO A 355 0.65 6.12 3.76
N ARG A 356 1.34 7.24 3.61
CA ARG A 356 2.02 7.93 4.70
C ARG A 356 1.01 8.69 5.54
N PHE A 357 1.12 8.61 6.87
CA PHE A 357 0.29 9.38 7.81
C PHE A 357 0.65 10.87 7.89
N ARG A 358 1.84 11.22 7.48
CA ARG A 358 2.33 12.60 7.38
C ARG A 358 2.63 12.90 5.93
N LYS A 359 2.10 14.00 5.45
CA LYS A 359 2.23 14.48 4.08
C LYS A 359 2.86 15.87 4.09
N TYR A 360 3.49 16.22 2.99
CA TYR A 360 4.21 17.48 2.90
C TYR A 360 3.97 18.18 1.55
N ASP A 361 4.00 19.52 1.59
CA ASP A 361 3.95 20.35 0.39
C ASP A 361 4.91 21.51 0.56
N GLU A 362 5.89 21.60 -0.34
CA GLU A 362 6.86 22.70 -0.38
C GLU A 362 6.41 23.75 -1.41
N PHE A 363 6.46 25.02 -1.03
CA PHE A 363 6.14 26.15 -1.90
C PHE A 363 7.07 27.34 -1.60
N GLY A 364 8.01 27.63 -2.49
CA GLY A 364 9.01 28.65 -2.27
C GLY A 364 9.76 28.40 -0.96
N ARG A 365 9.66 29.32 -0.01
CA ARG A 365 10.26 29.18 1.33
C ARG A 365 9.30 28.64 2.39
N ASN A 366 8.16 28.09 1.98
CA ASN A 366 7.16 27.51 2.87
C ASN A 366 7.24 25.99 2.84
N LEU A 367 7.07 25.34 3.99
CA LEU A 367 6.90 23.90 4.13
C LEU A 367 5.65 23.61 4.95
N HIS A 368 4.67 23.00 4.32
CA HIS A 368 3.40 22.64 4.93
C HIS A 368 3.38 21.15 5.24
N GLY A 369 3.02 20.79 6.46
CA GLY A 369 2.80 19.42 6.89
C GLY A 369 1.31 19.14 7.14
N PHE A 370 0.85 17.94 6.81
CA PHE A 370 -0.53 17.51 6.98
C PHE A 370 -0.56 16.19 7.73
N THR A 371 -1.34 16.12 8.78
CA THR A 371 -1.61 14.88 9.54
C THR A 371 -2.91 15.06 10.31
N HIS A 372 -3.61 13.96 10.62
CA HIS A 372 -4.83 14.06 11.43
C HIS A 372 -4.55 14.52 12.86
N GLY A 373 -3.48 14.05 13.48
CA GLY A 373 -3.08 14.52 14.81
C GLY A 373 -3.47 13.60 15.98
N ASP A 374 -4.03 12.42 15.69
CA ASP A 374 -4.41 11.41 16.69
C ASP A 374 -3.23 10.51 17.13
N LYS A 375 -2.18 10.39 16.31
CA LYS A 375 -1.05 9.48 16.55
C LYS A 375 0.16 10.17 17.19
N GLN A 376 0.34 11.47 16.96
CA GLN A 376 1.54 12.19 17.35
C GLN A 376 1.25 13.25 18.40
N LYS A 377 2.22 13.49 19.29
CA LYS A 377 2.17 14.67 20.14
C LYS A 377 2.44 15.92 19.30
N ILE A 378 1.61 16.93 19.44
CA ILE A 378 1.74 18.21 18.72
C ILE A 378 3.14 18.80 18.89
N THR A 379 3.74 18.67 20.09
CA THR A 379 5.09 19.16 20.40
C THR A 379 6.21 18.51 19.61
N ASP A 380 5.98 17.32 19.07
CA ASP A 380 6.99 16.54 18.35
C ASP A 380 6.94 16.77 16.83
N LEU A 381 5.83 17.36 16.33
CA LEU A 381 5.60 17.61 14.90
C LEU A 381 6.70 18.43 14.22
N PRO A 382 7.27 19.50 14.82
CA PRO A 382 8.37 20.23 14.19
C PRO A 382 9.61 19.38 13.95
N LEU A 383 9.97 18.53 14.93
CA LEU A 383 11.12 17.63 14.80
C LEU A 383 10.86 16.53 13.75
N GLN A 384 9.63 16.01 13.71
CA GLN A 384 9.23 15.03 12.70
C GLN A 384 9.30 15.59 11.29
N MET A 385 8.84 16.85 11.07
CA MET A 385 8.97 17.52 9.79
C MET A 385 10.44 17.67 9.37
N ALA A 386 11.31 18.05 10.31
CA ALA A 386 12.73 18.20 10.04
C ALA A 386 13.45 16.88 9.74
N GLN A 387 12.91 15.75 10.24
CA GLN A 387 13.48 14.41 9.99
C GLN A 387 12.91 13.77 8.73
N ASP A 388 11.61 13.98 8.45
CA ASP A 388 10.95 13.40 7.29
C ASP A 388 11.32 14.14 6.00
N GLU A 389 11.59 15.46 6.09
CA GLU A 389 11.83 16.38 4.96
C GLU A 389 13.06 17.26 5.23
N ASP A 390 14.19 16.64 5.52
CA ASP A 390 15.43 17.32 5.96
C ASP A 390 15.96 18.34 4.94
N GLU A 391 15.94 17.97 3.66
CA GLU A 391 16.34 18.87 2.58
C GLU A 391 15.38 20.05 2.43
N ALA A 392 14.06 19.83 2.43
CA ALA A 392 13.07 20.89 2.36
C ALA A 392 13.11 21.78 3.62
N TRP A 393 13.33 21.17 4.79
CA TRP A 393 13.54 21.90 6.03
C TRP A 393 14.74 22.87 5.93
N GLY A 394 15.84 22.44 5.33
CA GLY A 394 17.03 23.27 5.13
C GLY A 394 16.80 24.47 4.20
N ARG A 395 15.93 24.33 3.19
CA ARG A 395 15.62 25.37 2.19
C ARG A 395 14.54 26.35 2.64
N THR A 396 13.62 25.89 3.50
CA THR A 396 12.42 26.64 3.88
C THR A 396 12.62 27.43 5.17
N LYS A 397 11.81 28.47 5.34
CA LYS A 397 11.79 29.32 6.53
C LYS A 397 10.46 29.24 7.27
N TRP A 398 9.36 29.25 6.52
CA TRP A 398 8.01 29.30 7.05
C TRP A 398 7.44 27.89 7.10
N ARG A 399 7.14 27.40 8.30
CA ARG A 399 6.74 26.01 8.54
C ARG A 399 5.44 25.97 9.27
N GLU A 400 4.49 25.23 8.74
CA GLU A 400 3.18 25.09 9.36
C GLU A 400 2.63 23.68 9.20
N TRP A 401 2.11 23.12 10.29
CA TRP A 401 1.35 21.90 10.32
C TRP A 401 -0.14 22.19 10.34
N PHE A 402 -0.88 21.42 9.56
CA PHE A 402 -2.33 21.36 9.56
C PHE A 402 -2.78 20.04 10.16
N THR A 403 -3.59 20.11 11.23
CA THR A 403 -4.10 18.95 11.96
C THR A 403 -5.59 19.06 12.20
N GLY A 404 -6.24 18.00 12.68
CA GLY A 404 -7.64 17.95 13.11
C GLY A 404 -7.81 17.25 14.45
N HIS A 405 -8.67 16.24 14.48
CA HIS A 405 -8.94 15.32 15.60
C HIS A 405 -9.62 15.94 16.82
N THR A 406 -9.27 17.13 17.23
CA THR A 406 -9.82 17.72 18.48
C THR A 406 -11.03 18.59 18.25
N HIS A 407 -11.56 18.67 17.01
CA HIS A 407 -12.76 19.42 16.58
C HIS A 407 -12.76 20.91 16.96
N GLY A 408 -11.67 21.44 17.45
CA GLY A 408 -11.58 22.82 17.94
C GLY A 408 -10.36 23.53 17.37
N LEU A 409 -10.59 24.75 16.88
CA LEU A 409 -9.53 25.63 16.37
C LEU A 409 -8.47 25.86 17.45
N LYS A 410 -7.21 25.53 17.11
CA LYS A 410 -6.03 25.84 17.93
C LYS A 410 -4.89 26.28 17.02
N LEU A 411 -4.11 27.23 17.49
CA LEU A 411 -2.87 27.66 16.85
C LEU A 411 -1.77 27.74 17.90
N GLN A 412 -0.68 27.02 17.67
CA GLN A 412 0.46 27.00 18.57
C GLN A 412 1.74 27.28 17.77
N ASP A 413 2.58 28.17 18.28
CA ASP A 413 3.95 28.34 17.80
C ASP A 413 4.88 27.46 18.63
N ILE A 414 5.46 26.46 17.97
CA ILE A 414 6.39 25.54 18.60
C ILE A 414 7.77 25.78 18.00
N LYS A 415 8.53 26.66 18.65
CA LYS A 415 9.92 27.01 18.26
C LYS A 415 10.04 27.44 16.79
N GLY A 416 9.11 28.27 16.31
CA GLY A 416 9.09 28.81 14.96
C GLY A 416 8.43 27.91 13.92
N THR A 417 7.80 26.82 14.32
CA THR A 417 6.89 26.04 13.49
C THR A 417 5.47 26.23 14.02
N LEU A 418 4.56 26.68 13.18
CA LEU A 418 3.16 26.79 13.55
C LEU A 418 2.49 25.41 13.48
N VAL A 419 1.66 25.10 14.46
CA VAL A 419 0.78 23.93 14.43
C VAL A 419 -0.65 24.40 14.57
N ARG A 420 -1.41 24.21 13.51
CA ARG A 420 -2.80 24.60 13.41
C ARG A 420 -3.71 23.39 13.41
N THR A 421 -4.63 23.32 14.37
CA THR A 421 -5.77 22.43 14.32
C THR A 421 -6.93 23.20 13.69
N ILE A 422 -7.47 22.70 12.60
CA ILE A 422 -8.56 23.33 11.87
C ILE A 422 -9.92 23.08 12.54
N SER A 423 -10.91 23.91 12.18
CA SER A 423 -12.29 23.73 12.64
C SER A 423 -12.93 22.48 12.04
N SER A 424 -13.87 21.86 12.76
CA SER A 424 -14.77 20.82 12.24
C SER A 424 -16.06 21.43 11.69
N LEU A 425 -16.74 20.75 10.75
CA LEU A 425 -18.12 21.08 10.35
C LEU A 425 -19.15 20.18 11.00
N SER A 426 -18.75 19.07 11.61
CA SER A 426 -19.67 18.08 12.14
C SER A 426 -20.48 18.62 13.33
N GLY A 427 -21.72 18.17 13.46
CA GLY A 427 -22.53 18.38 14.66
C GLY A 427 -21.96 17.64 15.86
N ALA A 428 -22.27 18.13 17.06
CA ALA A 428 -21.95 17.43 18.30
C ALA A 428 -22.82 16.16 18.42
N ASP A 429 -22.21 14.98 18.54
CA ASP A 429 -22.91 13.74 18.86
C ASP A 429 -23.18 13.59 20.38
N SER A 430 -23.72 12.46 20.74
CA SER A 430 -24.04 12.13 22.15
C SER A 430 -22.79 12.25 23.06
N TYR A 431 -21.64 11.77 22.61
CA TYR A 431 -20.38 11.86 23.38
C TYR A 431 -19.96 13.32 23.58
N HIS A 432 -19.93 14.11 22.50
CA HIS A 432 -19.57 15.52 22.55
C HIS A 432 -20.54 16.33 23.43
N SER A 433 -21.84 16.04 23.34
CA SER A 433 -22.86 16.68 24.16
C SER A 433 -22.65 16.38 25.65
N GLN A 434 -22.41 15.12 26.02
CA GLN A 434 -22.16 14.72 27.41
C GLN A 434 -20.90 15.34 28.02
N HIS A 435 -19.87 15.58 27.21
CA HIS A 435 -18.60 16.13 27.66
C HIS A 435 -18.48 17.66 27.49
N GLY A 436 -19.56 18.32 27.03
CA GLY A 436 -19.60 19.78 26.90
C GLY A 436 -18.86 20.35 25.68
N TYR A 437 -18.57 19.54 24.65
CA TYR A 437 -17.93 19.97 23.41
C TYR A 437 -18.96 20.41 22.35
N THR A 438 -19.99 21.14 22.75
CA THR A 438 -21.16 21.47 21.90
C THR A 438 -21.06 22.79 21.17
N HIS A 439 -20.11 23.66 21.53
CA HIS A 439 -20.01 25.04 21.01
C HIS A 439 -18.71 25.33 20.27
N ASN A 440 -18.04 24.31 19.76
CA ASN A 440 -16.88 24.53 18.91
C ASN A 440 -17.28 25.26 17.62
N ARG A 441 -16.48 26.26 17.23
CA ARG A 441 -16.72 26.99 15.99
C ARG A 441 -16.61 26.05 14.79
N ARG A 442 -17.66 25.99 13.98
CA ARG A 442 -17.69 25.26 12.72
C ARG A 442 -17.34 26.20 11.57
N ALA A 443 -16.31 25.90 10.80
CA ALA A 443 -15.86 26.80 9.74
C ALA A 443 -15.07 26.07 8.65
N TRP A 444 -15.12 26.66 7.45
CA TRP A 444 -14.12 26.47 6.41
C TRP A 444 -13.01 27.54 6.54
N GLU A 445 -11.77 27.14 6.27
CA GLU A 445 -10.62 28.00 6.40
C GLU A 445 -9.70 27.84 5.17
N ALA A 446 -9.19 28.98 4.66
CA ALA A 446 -8.21 29.02 3.58
C ALA A 446 -7.03 29.91 3.99
N PHE A 447 -5.83 29.45 3.69
CA PHE A 447 -4.57 30.08 4.06
C PHE A 447 -3.78 30.41 2.81
N LEU A 448 -3.45 31.68 2.62
CA LEU A 448 -2.76 32.16 1.43
C LEU A 448 -1.31 32.48 1.77
N TYR A 449 -0.40 31.83 1.07
CA TYR A 449 1.03 31.94 1.27
C TYR A 449 1.71 32.56 0.07
N ASP A 450 2.56 33.53 0.35
CA ASP A 450 3.53 34.05 -0.60
C ASP A 450 4.78 33.18 -0.61
N PRO A 451 5.43 32.93 -1.76
CA PRO A 451 6.60 32.06 -1.83
C PRO A 451 7.76 32.48 -0.92
N ASP A 452 7.91 33.78 -0.65
CA ASP A 452 9.03 34.33 0.14
C ASP A 452 8.62 34.83 1.52
N GLU A 453 7.40 35.39 1.66
CA GLU A 453 6.96 36.10 2.88
C GLU A 453 6.18 35.19 3.87
N GLY A 454 5.76 33.97 3.44
CA GLY A 454 4.97 33.06 4.26
C GLY A 454 3.47 33.36 4.19
N LEU A 455 2.74 33.15 5.30
CA LEU A 455 1.30 33.38 5.38
C LEU A 455 0.98 34.88 5.27
N VAL A 456 0.27 35.27 4.21
CA VAL A 456 -0.10 36.68 3.94
C VAL A 456 -1.58 36.98 4.19
N ALA A 457 -2.44 35.98 4.12
CA ALA A 457 -3.87 36.16 4.41
C ALA A 457 -4.53 34.86 4.88
N THR A 458 -5.62 35.02 5.62
CA THR A 458 -6.51 33.89 6.02
C THR A 458 -7.96 34.31 5.72
N ALA A 459 -8.70 33.44 5.04
CA ALA A 459 -10.13 33.60 4.84
C ALA A 459 -10.87 32.53 5.64
N ILE A 460 -11.98 32.92 6.28
CA ILE A 460 -12.76 32.04 7.14
C ILE A 460 -14.23 32.18 6.79
N ASP A 461 -14.91 31.04 6.62
CA ASP A 461 -16.35 30.98 6.48
C ASP A 461 -16.97 30.20 7.66
N VAL A 462 -17.52 30.93 8.60
CA VAL A 462 -18.15 30.36 9.80
C VAL A 462 -19.58 29.95 9.48
N VAL A 463 -19.93 28.71 9.86
CA VAL A 463 -21.32 28.23 9.77
C VAL A 463 -22.19 29.09 10.67
N GLN A 464 -23.23 29.67 10.08
CA GLN A 464 -24.25 30.38 10.84
C GLN A 464 -25.29 29.35 11.32
N ASP A 465 -25.40 29.18 12.61
CA ASP A 465 -26.49 28.39 13.19
C ASP A 465 -27.82 29.13 12.94
N ARG A 466 -28.70 28.48 12.18
CA ARG A 466 -30.03 29.02 11.86
C ARG A 466 -31.02 28.60 12.91
#